data_d103e5af35f6e0b710ad3c54c84d9cfc
#
_entry.id   d103e5af35f6e0b710ad3c54c84d9cfc
#
_cell.length_a   1.000
_cell.length_b   1.000
_cell.length_c   1.000
_cell.angle_alpha   90.00
_cell.angle_beta   90.00
_cell.angle_gamma   90.00
#
_symmetry.space_group_name_H-M   'P 1'
#
loop_
_entity.id
_entity.type
_entity.pdbx_description
1 polymer ?
#
loop_
_entity_poly.entity_id
_entity_poly.type
_entity_poly.pdbx_seq_one_letter_code
_entity_poly.pdbx_strand_id
1 'polypeptide(L)'
;MSTRKERGLIERIYLLEAKYDERKWDLSVKGSSKSIYKIILSSKYVKCKCMDFTIRKKVCKHLYFILGRILKNSQITNNINSVTDIVENYSNISNMLKEVLHNHVHTNDKQLEYDTNDMCCICFEPFGNEIVDQCIMTCKNTFHRECINLWLSKNVNCPLCRSSWKDSQTDNPLEEFKGLMLS
;
A
#
# COMPACT_ATOMS: atom_id res chain seq x y z
N MET A 1 -26.03 -3.71 9.21
CA MET A 1 -25.12 -4.17 8.12
C MET A 1 -24.12 -3.06 7.81
N SER A 2 -22.84 -3.34 7.74
CA SER A 2 -21.83 -2.34 7.41
C SER A 2 -21.94 -1.91 5.94
N THR A 3 -21.78 -0.62 5.69
CA THR A 3 -21.79 -0.02 4.35
C THR A 3 -20.56 -0.42 3.53
N ARG A 4 -20.59 -0.23 2.20
CA ARG A 4 -19.39 -0.42 1.34
C ARG A 4 -18.25 0.49 1.74
N LYS A 5 -18.57 1.70 2.17
CA LYS A 5 -17.61 2.69 2.65
C LYS A 5 -16.92 2.21 3.92
N GLU A 6 -17.68 1.86 4.95
CA GLU A 6 -17.14 1.31 6.19
C GLU A 6 -16.27 0.06 5.93
N ARG A 7 -16.75 -0.86 5.09
CA ARG A 7 -16.00 -2.06 4.72
C ARG A 7 -14.68 -1.71 4.01
N GLY A 8 -14.65 -0.71 3.16
CA GLY A 8 -13.43 -0.24 2.51
C GLY A 8 -12.42 0.34 3.49
N LEU A 9 -12.90 0.97 4.55
CA LEU A 9 -12.06 1.60 5.56
C LEU A 9 -11.55 0.61 6.64
N ILE A 10 -12.32 -0.45 6.94
CA ILE A 10 -12.05 -1.34 8.08
C ILE A 10 -11.52 -2.71 7.65
N GLU A 11 -12.00 -3.28 6.53
CA GLU A 11 -11.60 -4.61 6.10
C GLU A 11 -10.11 -4.68 5.72
N ARG A 12 -9.53 -5.87 5.87
CA ARG A 12 -8.15 -6.15 5.46
C ARG A 12 -8.04 -6.15 3.94
N ILE A 13 -7.88 -4.96 3.37
CA ILE A 13 -7.62 -4.72 1.95
C ILE A 13 -6.23 -4.09 1.85
N TYR A 14 -5.45 -4.51 0.85
CA TYR A 14 -4.06 -4.10 0.67
C TYR A 14 -3.82 -3.68 -0.76
N LEU A 15 -3.09 -2.58 -0.96
CA LEU A 15 -2.57 -2.19 -2.26
C LEU A 15 -1.32 -3.03 -2.54
N LEU A 16 -1.34 -3.78 -3.66
CA LEU A 16 -0.22 -4.60 -4.08
C LEU A 16 0.65 -3.91 -5.12
N GLU A 17 0.01 -3.13 -5.98
CA GLU A 17 0.68 -2.50 -7.10
C GLU A 17 -0.06 -1.23 -7.49
N ALA A 18 0.69 -0.20 -7.89
CA ALA A 18 0.16 1.02 -8.46
C ALA A 18 1.06 1.45 -9.62
N LYS A 19 0.49 1.52 -10.80
CA LYS A 19 1.15 2.00 -12.02
C LYS A 19 0.41 3.18 -12.58
N TYR A 20 1.14 4.23 -12.91
CA TYR A 20 0.62 5.39 -13.60
C TYR A 20 1.11 5.39 -15.05
N ASP A 21 0.15 5.40 -15.95
CA ASP A 21 0.37 5.61 -17.38
C ASP A 21 -0.34 6.92 -17.72
N GLU A 22 0.38 7.97 -18.03
CA GLU A 22 -0.02 9.38 -18.30
C GLU A 22 -1.51 9.73 -18.29
N ARG A 23 -2.38 8.75 -18.51
CA ARG A 23 -3.84 8.90 -18.66
C ARG A 23 -4.67 8.16 -17.62
N LYS A 24 -4.06 7.20 -16.90
CA LYS A 24 -4.77 6.34 -15.96
C LYS A 24 -3.87 5.75 -14.89
N TRP A 25 -4.49 5.36 -13.80
CA TRP A 25 -3.92 4.49 -12.79
C TRP A 25 -4.38 3.05 -13.00
N ASP A 26 -3.46 2.13 -13.04
CA ASP A 26 -3.70 0.69 -12.94
C ASP A 26 -3.27 0.25 -11.55
N LEU A 27 -4.24 -0.14 -10.71
CA LEU A 27 -4.02 -0.51 -9.31
C LEU A 27 -4.41 -1.98 -9.12
N SER A 28 -3.63 -2.70 -8.32
CA SER A 28 -3.96 -4.05 -7.89
C SER A 28 -4.14 -4.09 -6.39
N VAL A 29 -5.29 -4.56 -5.90
CA VAL A 29 -5.58 -4.68 -4.48
C VAL A 29 -5.90 -6.12 -4.10
N LYS A 30 -5.44 -6.55 -2.92
CA LYS A 30 -5.81 -7.84 -2.33
C LYS A 30 -6.97 -7.61 -1.37
N GLY A 31 -8.08 -8.23 -1.63
CA GLY A 31 -9.27 -8.17 -0.77
C GLY A 31 -9.18 -9.10 0.44
N SER A 32 -10.13 -8.97 1.36
CA SER A 32 -10.27 -9.83 2.54
C SER A 32 -10.44 -11.33 2.21
N SER A 33 -10.95 -11.65 1.02
CA SER A 33 -11.09 -13.01 0.49
C SER A 33 -9.82 -13.58 -0.14
N LYS A 34 -8.67 -12.98 0.05
CA LYS A 34 -7.37 -13.31 -0.58
C LYS A 34 -7.34 -13.12 -2.11
N SER A 35 -8.44 -12.77 -2.76
CA SER A 35 -8.50 -12.50 -4.20
C SER A 35 -7.85 -11.15 -4.53
N ILE A 36 -7.22 -11.08 -5.70
CA ILE A 36 -6.62 -9.86 -6.23
C ILE A 36 -7.60 -9.21 -7.21
N TYR A 37 -7.84 -7.94 -7.03
CA TYR A 37 -8.75 -7.15 -7.86
C TYR A 37 -7.99 -6.03 -8.56
N LYS A 38 -8.14 -5.95 -9.87
CA LYS A 38 -7.61 -4.84 -10.67
C LYS A 38 -8.59 -3.68 -10.65
N ILE A 39 -8.05 -2.47 -10.44
CA ILE A 39 -8.78 -1.20 -10.44
C ILE A 39 -8.15 -0.31 -11.50
N ILE A 40 -8.97 0.35 -12.28
CA ILE A 40 -8.52 1.39 -13.22
C ILE A 40 -9.22 2.69 -12.85
N LEU A 41 -8.43 3.74 -12.67
CA LEU A 41 -8.92 5.10 -12.50
C LEU A 41 -8.43 5.96 -13.66
N SER A 42 -9.34 6.65 -14.33
CA SER A 42 -9.02 7.58 -15.41
C SER A 42 -9.99 8.76 -15.41
N SER A 43 -9.67 9.79 -16.17
CA SER A 43 -10.54 10.95 -16.37
C SER A 43 -11.83 10.64 -17.15
N LYS A 44 -11.93 9.45 -17.74
CA LYS A 44 -13.08 9.06 -18.56
C LYS A 44 -13.93 7.96 -17.91
N TYR A 45 -13.31 7.08 -17.12
CA TYR A 45 -13.99 5.95 -16.52
C TYR A 45 -13.24 5.40 -15.33
N VAL A 46 -13.98 4.70 -14.49
CA VAL A 46 -13.47 3.94 -13.35
C VAL A 46 -13.91 2.48 -13.51
N LYS A 47 -13.04 1.53 -13.21
CA LYS A 47 -13.34 0.10 -13.21
C LYS A 47 -12.76 -0.58 -11.99
N CYS A 48 -13.49 -1.56 -11.46
CA CYS A 48 -12.98 -2.53 -10.48
C CYS A 48 -13.46 -3.92 -10.89
N LYS A 49 -12.56 -4.91 -10.90
CA LYS A 49 -12.92 -6.29 -11.29
C LYS A 49 -13.67 -7.07 -10.20
N CYS A 50 -14.07 -6.47 -9.08
CA CYS A 50 -14.86 -7.17 -8.06
C CYS A 50 -16.31 -7.34 -8.50
N MET A 51 -16.97 -8.41 -8.04
CA MET A 51 -18.37 -8.72 -8.37
C MET A 51 -19.33 -7.58 -8.00
N ASP A 52 -19.13 -6.94 -6.84
CA ASP A 52 -19.99 -5.82 -6.40
C ASP A 52 -19.97 -4.66 -7.41
N PHE A 53 -18.78 -4.27 -7.91
CA PHE A 53 -18.66 -3.22 -8.93
C PHE A 53 -19.18 -3.70 -10.30
N THR A 54 -18.86 -4.93 -10.68
CA THR A 54 -19.23 -5.49 -11.99
C THR A 54 -20.76 -5.54 -12.17
N ILE A 55 -21.45 -5.95 -11.12
CA ILE A 55 -22.92 -6.09 -11.17
C ILE A 55 -23.61 -4.73 -10.96
N ARG A 56 -23.19 -3.97 -9.96
CA ARG A 56 -23.96 -2.80 -9.48
C ARG A 56 -23.48 -1.48 -10.06
N LYS A 57 -22.28 -1.42 -10.65
CA LYS A 57 -21.65 -0.20 -11.19
C LYS A 57 -21.59 0.97 -10.19
N LYS A 58 -21.53 0.65 -8.89
CA LYS A 58 -21.43 1.63 -7.79
C LYS A 58 -20.06 1.58 -7.15
N VAL A 59 -19.70 2.63 -6.42
CA VAL A 59 -18.45 2.68 -5.67
C VAL A 59 -18.39 1.48 -4.71
N CYS A 60 -17.45 0.60 -4.93
CA CYS A 60 -17.26 -0.62 -4.14
C CYS A 60 -16.27 -0.38 -3.00
N LYS A 61 -16.19 -1.33 -2.06
CA LYS A 61 -15.25 -1.24 -0.92
C LYS A 61 -13.78 -1.06 -1.33
N HIS A 62 -13.36 -1.61 -2.47
CA HIS A 62 -11.99 -1.48 -2.97
C HIS A 62 -11.67 -0.06 -3.45
N LEU A 63 -12.65 0.63 -4.03
CA LEU A 63 -12.52 2.05 -4.38
C LEU A 63 -12.49 2.92 -3.11
N TYR A 64 -13.38 2.65 -2.14
CA TYR A 64 -13.33 3.35 -0.85
C TYR A 64 -12.03 3.11 -0.09
N PHE A 65 -11.42 1.94 -0.22
CA PHE A 65 -10.10 1.68 0.32
C PHE A 65 -9.04 2.62 -0.29
N ILE A 66 -9.01 2.79 -1.61
CA ILE A 66 -8.08 3.72 -2.27
C ILE A 66 -8.34 5.16 -1.81
N LEU A 67 -9.59 5.60 -1.86
CA LEU A 67 -9.96 6.98 -1.56
C LEU A 67 -9.76 7.35 -0.08
N GLY A 68 -10.08 6.43 0.82
CA GLY A 68 -10.05 6.70 2.26
C GLY A 68 -8.75 6.32 2.95
N ARG A 69 -8.22 5.13 2.68
CA ARG A 69 -7.04 4.63 3.40
C ARG A 69 -5.73 4.98 2.71
N ILE A 70 -5.68 4.92 1.37
CA ILE A 70 -4.45 5.26 0.65
C ILE A 70 -4.27 6.78 0.58
N LEU A 71 -5.29 7.51 0.14
CA LEU A 71 -5.21 8.98 0.07
C LEU A 71 -5.30 9.66 1.43
N LYS A 72 -5.79 8.97 2.46
CA LYS A 72 -6.02 9.51 3.81
C LYS A 72 -6.81 10.82 3.82
N ASN A 73 -7.68 11.03 2.84
CA ASN A 73 -8.46 12.25 2.67
C ASN A 73 -9.94 11.99 2.96
N SER A 74 -10.38 12.43 4.16
CA SER A 74 -11.76 12.27 4.59
C SER A 74 -12.74 13.11 3.77
N GLN A 75 -12.33 14.30 3.31
CA GLN A 75 -13.20 15.17 2.50
C GLN A 75 -13.55 14.50 1.17
N ILE A 76 -12.55 14.00 0.43
CA ILE A 76 -12.79 13.26 -0.81
C ILE A 76 -13.64 12.03 -0.53
N THR A 77 -13.32 11.26 0.51
CA THR A 77 -14.07 10.05 0.84
C THR A 77 -15.52 10.34 1.21
N ASN A 78 -15.81 11.50 1.80
CA ASN A 78 -17.17 11.88 2.18
C ASN A 78 -17.99 12.40 1.00
N ASN A 79 -17.34 13.10 0.08
CA ASN A 79 -18.01 13.71 -1.07
C ASN A 79 -18.24 12.75 -2.23
N ILE A 80 -17.52 11.61 -2.28
CA ILE A 80 -17.68 10.62 -3.35
C ILE A 80 -18.77 9.62 -2.97
N ASN A 81 -19.87 9.66 -3.70
CA ASN A 81 -21.02 8.77 -3.56
C ASN A 81 -21.30 7.94 -4.82
N SER A 82 -20.79 8.40 -5.96
CA SER A 82 -20.96 7.75 -7.26
C SER A 82 -19.63 7.53 -7.98
N VAL A 83 -19.65 6.72 -9.02
CA VAL A 83 -18.50 6.51 -9.92
C VAL A 83 -18.19 7.79 -10.70
N THR A 84 -19.22 8.56 -11.01
CA THR A 84 -19.11 9.85 -11.72
C THR A 84 -18.30 10.84 -10.89
N ASP A 85 -18.54 10.92 -9.59
CA ASP A 85 -17.79 11.81 -8.70
C ASP A 85 -16.30 11.50 -8.73
N ILE A 86 -15.91 10.23 -8.87
CA ILE A 86 -14.50 9.84 -9.00
C ILE A 86 -13.92 10.33 -10.31
N VAL A 87 -14.67 10.23 -11.40
CA VAL A 87 -14.24 10.70 -12.73
C VAL A 87 -14.07 12.21 -12.73
N GLU A 88 -15.02 12.94 -12.20
CA GLU A 88 -15.00 14.40 -12.11
C GLU A 88 -13.83 14.92 -11.23
N ASN A 89 -13.52 14.19 -10.16
CA ASN A 89 -12.42 14.53 -9.27
C ASN A 89 -11.10 13.82 -9.64
N TYR A 90 -11.00 13.19 -10.81
CA TYR A 90 -9.86 12.38 -11.19
C TYR A 90 -8.52 13.12 -11.10
N SER A 91 -8.45 14.36 -11.57
CA SER A 91 -7.21 15.13 -11.56
C SER A 91 -6.67 15.33 -10.13
N ASN A 92 -7.55 15.66 -9.19
CA ASN A 92 -7.18 15.80 -7.79
C ASN A 92 -6.76 14.46 -7.18
N ILE A 93 -7.55 13.42 -7.37
CA ILE A 93 -7.26 12.06 -6.92
C ILE A 93 -5.92 11.57 -7.49
N SER A 94 -5.66 11.81 -8.78
CA SER A 94 -4.42 11.41 -9.45
C SER A 94 -3.20 12.13 -8.88
N ASN A 95 -3.29 13.43 -8.63
CA ASN A 95 -2.20 14.20 -8.04
C ASN A 95 -1.91 13.72 -6.62
N MET A 96 -2.93 13.48 -5.81
CA MET A 96 -2.76 12.93 -4.46
C MET A 96 -2.16 11.52 -4.49
N LEU A 97 -2.56 10.66 -5.43
CA LEU A 97 -1.96 9.34 -5.60
C LEU A 97 -0.48 9.45 -5.97
N LYS A 98 -0.11 10.37 -6.88
CA LYS A 98 1.30 10.63 -7.22
C LYS A 98 2.08 11.06 -5.98
N GLU A 99 1.58 12.01 -5.24
CA GLU A 99 2.22 12.52 -4.03
C GLU A 99 2.40 11.43 -2.97
N VAL A 100 1.33 10.71 -2.64
CA VAL A 100 1.37 9.62 -1.67
C VAL A 100 2.33 8.51 -2.10
N LEU A 101 2.31 8.11 -3.37
CA LEU A 101 3.13 7.00 -3.87
C LEU A 101 4.58 7.45 -4.15
N HIS A 102 4.81 8.70 -4.55
CA HIS A 102 6.16 9.26 -4.73
C HIS A 102 6.86 9.43 -3.38
N ASN A 103 6.16 9.92 -2.37
CA ASN A 103 6.72 10.06 -1.01
C ASN A 103 7.10 8.70 -0.40
N HIS A 104 6.56 7.58 -0.91
CA HIS A 104 6.95 6.23 -0.48
C HIS A 104 8.20 5.69 -1.19
N VAL A 105 8.57 6.24 -2.34
CA VAL A 105 9.79 5.83 -3.07
C VAL A 105 11.03 6.57 -2.57
N HIS A 106 10.86 7.78 -2.01
CA HIS A 106 11.96 8.63 -1.59
C HIS A 106 12.22 8.68 -0.08
N THR A 107 11.52 7.89 0.73
CA THR A 107 11.68 7.90 2.19
C THR A 107 12.77 6.97 2.72
N ASN A 108 13.86 6.75 1.96
CA ASN A 108 15.03 6.06 2.51
C ASN A 108 15.87 6.94 3.45
N ASP A 109 15.53 8.25 3.61
CA ASP A 109 16.26 9.18 4.50
C ASP A 109 15.36 10.05 5.39
N LYS A 110 14.05 9.84 5.40
CA LYS A 110 13.17 10.53 6.35
C LYS A 110 12.92 9.65 7.56
N GLN A 111 13.27 10.17 8.72
CA GLN A 111 12.94 9.63 10.02
C GLN A 111 11.47 9.17 10.02
N LEU A 112 11.26 7.86 10.17
CA LEU A 112 9.94 7.27 10.25
C LEU A 112 9.23 7.88 11.46
N GLU A 113 8.12 8.57 11.25
CA GLU A 113 7.24 9.01 12.34
C GLU A 113 6.49 7.79 12.87
N TYR A 114 6.87 7.32 14.02
CA TYR A 114 6.19 6.27 14.78
C TYR A 114 6.10 6.69 16.25
N ASP A 115 5.06 6.25 16.92
CA ASP A 115 4.97 6.42 18.36
C ASP A 115 5.92 5.43 19.04
N THR A 116 6.83 5.94 19.87
CA THR A 116 7.79 5.12 20.61
C THR A 116 7.08 4.17 21.61
N ASN A 117 5.84 4.45 21.97
CA ASN A 117 5.02 3.59 22.82
C ASN A 117 4.26 2.50 22.04
N ASP A 118 4.20 2.62 20.72
CA ASP A 118 3.63 1.55 19.89
C ASP A 118 4.50 0.29 19.97
N MET A 119 3.86 -0.86 19.77
CA MET A 119 4.49 -2.15 19.98
C MET A 119 4.83 -2.84 18.67
N CYS A 120 6.00 -3.42 18.62
CA CYS A 120 6.39 -4.34 17.55
C CYS A 120 5.54 -5.62 17.64
N CYS A 121 4.77 -5.92 16.60
CA CYS A 121 3.90 -7.12 16.57
C CYS A 121 4.66 -8.44 16.41
N ILE A 122 6.00 -8.43 16.34
CA ILE A 122 6.83 -9.64 16.30
C ILE A 122 7.29 -10.02 17.71
N CYS A 123 7.84 -9.07 18.47
CA CYS A 123 8.33 -9.32 19.82
C CYS A 123 7.39 -8.84 20.94
N PHE A 124 6.37 -8.03 20.58
CA PHE A 124 5.44 -7.42 21.54
C PHE A 124 6.11 -6.46 22.54
N GLU A 125 7.24 -5.89 22.19
CA GLU A 125 7.92 -4.85 22.94
C GLU A 125 7.69 -3.49 22.30
N PRO A 126 7.67 -2.39 23.10
CA PRO A 126 7.55 -1.04 22.56
C PRO A 126 8.76 -0.68 21.72
N PHE A 127 8.57 0.18 20.71
CA PHE A 127 9.65 0.58 19.81
C PHE A 127 10.76 1.36 20.53
N GLY A 128 10.41 2.17 21.52
CA GLY A 128 11.38 2.98 22.23
C GLY A 128 12.26 3.81 21.29
N ASN A 129 13.58 3.76 21.52
CA ASN A 129 14.56 4.43 20.66
C ASN A 129 15.27 3.47 19.69
N GLU A 130 14.70 2.28 19.47
CA GLU A 130 15.32 1.30 18.59
C GLU A 130 15.12 1.67 17.11
N ILE A 131 15.99 1.14 16.26
CA ILE A 131 15.86 1.33 14.81
C ILE A 131 14.71 0.47 14.32
N VAL A 132 13.81 1.09 13.57
CA VAL A 132 12.62 0.43 13.05
C VAL A 132 12.60 0.44 11.52
N ASP A 133 11.92 -0.54 10.95
CA ASP A 133 11.59 -0.63 9.53
C ASP A 133 10.08 -0.76 9.36
N GLN A 134 9.58 -0.23 8.26
CA GLN A 134 8.15 -0.19 7.98
C GLN A 134 7.81 -0.96 6.71
N CYS A 135 6.70 -1.67 6.71
CA CYS A 135 6.15 -2.26 5.50
C CYS A 135 5.64 -1.18 4.55
N ILE A 136 6.51 -0.69 3.67
CA ILE A 136 6.22 0.40 2.74
C ILE A 136 5.24 0.02 1.64
N MET A 137 5.21 -1.27 1.25
CA MET A 137 4.43 -1.72 0.11
C MET A 137 2.91 -1.71 0.35
N THR A 138 2.46 -2.00 1.58
CA THR A 138 1.03 -2.30 1.75
C THR A 138 0.43 -1.84 3.07
N CYS A 139 0.87 -2.35 4.22
CA CYS A 139 0.18 -2.13 5.49
C CYS A 139 0.78 -1.01 6.33
N LYS A 140 1.97 -0.55 6.00
CA LYS A 140 2.72 0.48 6.74
C LYS A 140 2.89 0.20 8.24
N ASN A 141 2.77 -1.06 8.64
CA ASN A 141 3.10 -1.43 10.00
C ASN A 141 4.61 -1.36 10.22
N THR A 142 4.97 -0.89 11.40
CA THR A 142 6.34 -0.72 11.85
C THR A 142 6.78 -1.94 12.65
N PHE A 143 8.05 -2.27 12.56
CA PHE A 143 8.69 -3.39 13.25
C PHE A 143 10.08 -2.96 13.70
N HIS A 144 10.60 -3.50 14.80
CA HIS A 144 12.03 -3.36 15.04
C HIS A 144 12.82 -3.95 13.87
N ARG A 145 13.87 -3.28 13.45
CA ARG A 145 14.74 -3.73 12.34
C ARG A 145 15.23 -5.16 12.53
N GLU A 146 15.67 -5.50 13.71
CA GLU A 146 16.15 -6.85 14.01
C GLU A 146 15.04 -7.90 13.90
N CYS A 147 13.85 -7.58 14.41
CA CYS A 147 12.69 -8.48 14.34
C CYS A 147 12.28 -8.76 12.90
N ILE A 148 12.18 -7.73 12.08
CA ILE A 148 11.78 -7.91 10.69
C ILE A 148 12.86 -8.60 9.87
N ASN A 149 14.14 -8.32 10.10
CA ASN A 149 15.24 -9.00 9.43
C ASN A 149 15.29 -10.48 9.78
N LEU A 150 15.07 -10.84 11.04
CA LEU A 150 14.98 -12.23 11.47
C LEU A 150 13.79 -12.95 10.81
N TRP A 151 12.64 -12.30 10.68
CA TRP A 151 11.49 -12.82 9.95
C TRP A 151 11.81 -13.01 8.47
N LEU A 152 12.42 -12.01 7.83
CA LEU A 152 12.73 -12.01 6.39
C LEU A 152 13.85 -13.00 6.03
N SER A 153 14.67 -13.41 6.99
CA SER A 153 15.67 -14.48 6.77
C SER A 153 15.03 -15.83 6.40
N LYS A 154 13.76 -16.04 6.77
CA LYS A 154 12.99 -17.27 6.50
C LYS A 154 11.77 -17.03 5.60
N ASN A 155 11.40 -15.79 5.38
CA ASN A 155 10.22 -15.39 4.64
C ASN A 155 10.55 -14.21 3.73
N VAL A 156 9.85 -14.08 2.62
CA VAL A 156 10.02 -12.94 1.68
C VAL A 156 8.88 -11.92 1.78
N ASN A 157 8.02 -12.07 2.77
CA ASN A 157 6.76 -11.34 2.88
C ASN A 157 6.61 -10.68 4.25
N CYS A 158 5.89 -9.54 4.27
CA CYS A 158 5.50 -8.90 5.51
C CYS A 158 4.71 -9.86 6.44
N PRO A 159 5.04 -9.93 7.74
CA PRO A 159 4.37 -10.84 8.68
C PRO A 159 2.88 -10.54 8.86
N LEU A 160 2.46 -9.30 8.69
CA LEU A 160 1.07 -8.89 8.89
C LEU A 160 0.24 -8.95 7.61
N CYS A 161 0.68 -8.30 6.54
CA CYS A 161 -0.12 -8.21 5.33
C CYS A 161 0.25 -9.26 4.28
N ARG A 162 1.37 -9.96 4.46
CA ARG A 162 1.89 -10.98 3.54
C ARG A 162 2.19 -10.48 2.12
N SER A 163 2.26 -9.17 1.92
CA SER A 163 2.82 -8.61 0.70
C SER A 163 4.31 -8.88 0.64
N SER A 164 4.88 -8.94 -0.57
CA SER A 164 6.33 -9.07 -0.73
C SER A 164 7.02 -7.92 0.00
N TRP A 165 7.99 -8.25 0.83
CA TRP A 165 8.90 -7.28 1.42
C TRP A 165 9.99 -7.02 0.40
N LYS A 166 9.77 -6.09 -0.50
CA LYS A 166 10.84 -5.66 -1.40
C LYS A 166 11.73 -4.71 -0.63
N ASP A 167 12.94 -5.14 -0.36
CA ASP A 167 14.01 -4.21 -0.14
C ASP A 167 14.14 -3.34 -1.38
N SER A 168 14.00 -2.05 -1.19
CA SER A 168 14.52 -1.09 -2.12
C SER A 168 16.04 -1.22 -2.02
N GLN A 169 16.64 -1.94 -2.99
CA GLN A 169 18.07 -1.96 -3.26
C GLN A 169 18.98 -2.24 -2.05
N THR A 170 19.21 -3.49 -1.77
CA THR A 170 20.57 -3.89 -1.47
C THR A 170 21.21 -4.33 -2.78
N ASP A 171 21.82 -3.40 -3.48
CA ASP A 171 23.02 -3.72 -4.20
C ASP A 171 23.95 -4.36 -3.19
N ASN A 172 24.07 -5.67 -3.27
CA ASN A 172 24.99 -6.43 -2.42
C ASN A 172 26.40 -6.18 -2.96
N PRO A 173 27.27 -5.39 -2.27
CA PRO A 173 28.62 -5.11 -2.76
C PRO A 173 29.54 -6.34 -2.74
N LEU A 174 29.01 -7.53 -2.41
CA LEU A 174 29.80 -8.75 -2.23
C LEU A 174 29.82 -9.69 -3.46
N GLU A 175 29.12 -9.38 -4.54
CA GLU A 175 29.26 -10.17 -5.78
C GLU A 175 30.32 -9.65 -6.74
N GLU A 176 30.85 -8.44 -6.55
CA GLU A 176 31.94 -7.90 -7.38
C GLU A 176 33.33 -8.46 -7.03
N PHE A 177 33.49 -9.21 -5.95
CA PHE A 177 34.80 -9.75 -5.54
C PHE A 177 35.05 -11.20 -5.94
N LYS A 178 34.16 -11.88 -6.63
CA LYS A 178 34.38 -13.27 -7.10
C LYS A 178 35.02 -13.38 -8.48
N GLY A 179 35.29 -12.28 -9.16
CA GLY A 179 35.85 -12.24 -10.50
C GLY A 179 37.34 -11.97 -10.61
N LEU A 180 38.09 -11.78 -9.53
CA LEU A 180 39.49 -11.29 -9.56
C LEU A 180 40.52 -12.22 -8.91
N MET A 181 40.21 -13.49 -8.77
CA MET A 181 41.22 -14.49 -8.41
C MET A 181 41.15 -15.72 -9.29
N LEU A 182 41.45 -15.60 -10.56
CA LEU A 182 41.94 -16.68 -11.43
C LEU A 182 42.55 -16.04 -12.69
N SER A 183 43.77 -15.59 -12.57
CA SER A 183 44.75 -15.54 -13.67
C SER A 183 46.18 -15.43 -13.11
#